data_3b56cf69c75af0cace1b0ec445cf9fe2
#
_entry.id   3b56cf69c75af0cace1b0ec445cf9fe2
#
_cell.length_a   1.000
_cell.length_b   1.000
_cell.length_c   1.000
_cell.angle_alpha   90.00
_cell.angle_beta   90.00
_cell.angle_gamma   90.00
#
_symmetry.space_group_name_H-M   'P 1'
#
loop_
_entity.id
_entity.type
_entity.pdbx_description
1 polymer ?
#
loop_
_entity_poly.entity_id
_entity_poly.type
_entity_poly.pdbx_seq_one_letter_code
_entity_poly.pdbx_strand_id
1 'polypeptide(L)'
;MYPPTHFQEHNIERLQALVEQFPLASILMPCSQSDLNNICQVPVLYESSRNVFIAHVAKHNPLAQCDKQSVKLLFSGDNCYLSPSYSNNKTLPSWLYSSVQVTANVNIIESDNEKDKIMRQLTSHFEQGFTPMWKITDVPKSNRQAMYQQLSFIEFTPTHWSGNFKLSQNKSPEVRA
;
A
#
# COMPACT_ATOMS: atom_id res chain seq x y z
N MET A 1 -15.35 -14.73 -13.21
CA MET A 1 -14.86 -13.81 -12.18
C MET A 1 -13.41 -13.49 -12.49
N TYR A 2 -12.95 -12.25 -12.29
CA TYR A 2 -11.57 -11.84 -12.50
C TYR A 2 -10.96 -11.46 -11.13
N PRO A 3 -9.71 -11.80 -10.81
CA PRO A 3 -8.78 -12.61 -11.62
C PRO A 3 -9.21 -14.07 -11.72
N PRO A 4 -8.71 -14.85 -12.73
CA PRO A 4 -8.90 -16.30 -12.80
C PRO A 4 -8.44 -16.97 -11.51
N THR A 5 -9.13 -18.05 -11.11
CA THR A 5 -8.92 -18.71 -9.81
C THR A 5 -7.46 -19.09 -9.56
N HIS A 6 -6.75 -19.56 -10.57
CA HIS A 6 -5.34 -19.97 -10.45
C HIS A 6 -4.35 -18.80 -10.26
N PHE A 7 -4.80 -17.53 -10.40
CA PHE A 7 -4.02 -16.34 -10.08
C PHE A 7 -4.47 -15.67 -8.79
N GLN A 8 -5.56 -16.13 -8.18
CA GLN A 8 -6.00 -15.62 -6.89
C GLN A 8 -5.06 -16.09 -5.79
N GLU A 9 -4.57 -15.14 -4.98
CA GLU A 9 -3.83 -15.43 -3.77
C GLU A 9 -4.72 -15.17 -2.56
N HIS A 10 -4.85 -16.18 -1.70
CA HIS A 10 -5.69 -16.15 -0.51
C HIS A 10 -4.91 -16.27 0.80
N ASN A 11 -3.62 -16.61 0.72
CA ASN A 11 -2.79 -16.69 1.90
C ASN A 11 -2.50 -15.28 2.42
N ILE A 12 -3.07 -14.94 3.57
CA ILE A 12 -2.96 -13.60 4.16
C ILE A 12 -1.52 -13.19 4.45
N GLU A 13 -0.66 -14.13 4.88
CA GLU A 13 0.75 -13.85 5.16
C GLU A 13 1.50 -13.41 3.90
N ARG A 14 1.20 -14.04 2.74
CA ARG A 14 1.78 -13.65 1.46
C ARG A 14 1.28 -12.27 0.98
N LEU A 15 0.00 -11.96 1.23
CA LEU A 15 -0.56 -10.64 0.93
C LEU A 15 0.12 -9.57 1.78
N GLN A 16 0.26 -9.81 3.07
CA GLN A 16 0.92 -8.90 4.01
C GLN A 16 2.40 -8.71 3.67
N ALA A 17 3.13 -9.80 3.35
CA ALA A 17 4.53 -9.72 2.93
C ALA A 17 4.73 -8.83 1.69
N LEU A 18 3.82 -8.92 0.69
CA LEU A 18 3.89 -8.04 -0.49
C LEU A 18 3.68 -6.57 -0.10
N VAL A 19 2.72 -6.29 0.75
CA VAL A 19 2.41 -4.93 1.21
C VAL A 19 3.58 -4.34 2.00
N GLU A 20 4.23 -5.13 2.86
CA GLU A 20 5.40 -4.70 3.63
C GLU A 20 6.61 -4.43 2.72
N GLN A 21 6.79 -5.23 1.68
CA GLN A 21 7.87 -5.05 0.72
C GLN A 21 7.64 -3.86 -0.21
N PHE A 22 6.38 -3.57 -0.56
CA PHE A 22 5.99 -2.51 -1.51
C PHE A 22 5.00 -1.54 -0.86
N PRO A 23 5.43 -0.72 0.12
CA PRO A 23 4.53 0.06 0.96
C PRO A 23 3.91 1.29 0.27
N LEU A 24 4.33 1.65 -0.95
CA LEU A 24 3.74 2.78 -1.69
C LEU A 24 2.41 2.36 -2.32
N ALA A 25 1.31 2.63 -1.63
CA ALA A 25 -0.02 2.32 -2.10
C ALA A 25 -0.56 3.36 -3.09
N SER A 26 -1.20 2.90 -4.18
CA SER A 26 -2.12 3.72 -4.96
C SER A 26 -3.50 3.64 -4.31
N ILE A 27 -3.99 4.75 -3.76
CA ILE A 27 -5.26 4.81 -3.03
C ILE A 27 -6.33 5.38 -3.94
N LEU A 28 -7.37 4.57 -4.20
CA LEU A 28 -8.53 4.97 -4.99
C LEU A 28 -9.63 5.43 -4.02
N MET A 29 -9.98 6.69 -4.11
CA MET A 29 -11.02 7.32 -3.29
C MET A 29 -12.40 7.21 -3.98
N PRO A 30 -13.52 7.32 -3.25
CA PRO A 30 -14.84 7.45 -3.86
C PRO A 30 -14.87 8.63 -4.83
N CYS A 31 -15.36 8.39 -6.06
CA CYS A 31 -15.43 9.39 -7.11
C CYS A 31 -16.80 10.07 -7.10
N SER A 32 -16.85 11.40 -7.02
CA SER A 32 -17.96 12.17 -7.54
C SER A 32 -17.73 12.43 -9.03
N GLN A 33 -18.78 12.51 -9.85
CA GLN A 33 -18.66 12.68 -11.32
C GLN A 33 -17.88 13.93 -11.76
N SER A 34 -17.61 14.85 -10.85
CA SER A 34 -16.89 16.11 -11.10
C SER A 34 -15.41 16.06 -10.68
N ASP A 35 -14.96 14.99 -10.02
CA ASP A 35 -13.62 14.95 -9.44
C ASP A 35 -12.72 13.97 -10.18
N LEU A 36 -11.73 14.50 -10.92
CA LEU A 36 -10.76 13.72 -11.68
C LEU A 36 -9.58 13.24 -10.82
N ASN A 37 -9.43 13.75 -9.58
CA ASN A 37 -8.31 13.48 -8.69
C ASN A 37 -8.67 12.46 -7.60
N ASN A 38 -9.22 11.31 -8.00
CA ASN A 38 -9.66 10.28 -7.09
C ASN A 38 -8.60 9.20 -6.77
N ILE A 39 -7.37 9.41 -7.22
CA ILE A 39 -6.23 8.51 -6.95
C ILE A 39 -5.08 9.32 -6.39
N CYS A 40 -4.47 8.84 -5.31
CA CYS A 40 -3.22 9.36 -4.79
C CYS A 40 -2.26 8.22 -4.43
N GLN A 41 -0.95 8.50 -4.45
CA GLN A 41 0.07 7.56 -3.98
C GLN A 41 0.54 7.98 -2.60
N VAL A 42 0.49 7.04 -1.65
CA VAL A 42 0.83 7.30 -0.25
C VAL A 42 1.63 6.12 0.29
N PRO A 43 2.82 6.35 0.87
CA PRO A 43 3.50 5.30 1.63
C PRO A 43 2.70 5.00 2.90
N VAL A 44 2.44 3.73 3.12
CA VAL A 44 1.68 3.25 4.28
C VAL A 44 2.49 2.23 5.05
N LEU A 45 2.30 2.17 6.37
CA LEU A 45 2.85 1.11 7.22
C LEU A 45 1.69 0.22 7.69
N TYR A 46 1.80 -1.09 7.44
CA TYR A 46 0.86 -2.06 7.99
C TYR A 46 1.27 -2.45 9.42
N GLU A 47 0.39 -2.24 10.37
CA GLU A 47 0.55 -2.62 11.76
C GLU A 47 -0.25 -3.91 12.02
N SER A 48 0.41 -5.05 11.90
CA SER A 48 -0.24 -6.38 11.95
C SER A 48 -0.94 -6.66 13.28
N SER A 49 -0.36 -6.19 14.40
CA SER A 49 -0.91 -6.38 15.74
C SER A 49 -2.29 -5.72 15.94
N ARG A 50 -2.57 -4.65 15.20
CA ARG A 50 -3.84 -3.92 15.23
C ARG A 50 -4.68 -4.16 13.98
N ASN A 51 -4.13 -4.82 12.97
CA ASN A 51 -4.73 -5.00 11.64
C ASN A 51 -5.18 -3.66 11.02
N VAL A 52 -4.25 -2.68 10.98
CA VAL A 52 -4.50 -1.36 10.38
C VAL A 52 -3.32 -0.91 9.53
N PHE A 53 -3.58 -0.04 8.56
CA PHE A 53 -2.52 0.73 7.91
C PHE A 53 -2.49 2.13 8.50
N ILE A 54 -1.30 2.67 8.69
CA ILE A 54 -1.11 4.06 9.12
C ILE A 54 -0.33 4.84 8.07
N ALA A 55 -0.70 6.11 7.90
CA ALA A 55 -0.06 7.03 6.96
C ALA A 55 -0.24 8.48 7.39
N HIS A 56 0.42 9.40 6.67
CA HIS A 56 0.06 10.80 6.68
C HIS A 56 0.10 11.38 5.26
N VAL A 57 -0.66 12.41 5.05
CA VAL A 57 -0.69 13.18 3.79
C VAL A 57 -0.68 14.68 4.09
N ALA A 58 -0.41 15.51 3.09
CA ALA A 58 -0.62 16.95 3.24
C ALA A 58 -2.10 17.24 3.55
N LYS A 59 -2.37 18.25 4.39
CA LYS A 59 -3.73 18.58 4.86
C LYS A 59 -4.72 18.87 3.73
N HIS A 60 -4.23 19.37 2.60
CA HIS A 60 -5.03 19.66 1.41
C HIS A 60 -5.13 18.50 0.42
N ASN A 61 -4.54 17.33 0.74
CA ASN A 61 -4.73 16.14 -0.08
C ASN A 61 -6.20 15.68 -0.03
N PRO A 62 -6.83 15.34 -1.17
CA PRO A 62 -8.23 14.89 -1.20
C PRO A 62 -8.53 13.73 -0.24
N LEU A 63 -7.56 12.86 0.01
CA LEU A 63 -7.71 11.75 0.96
C LEU A 63 -8.04 12.22 2.39
N ALA A 64 -7.59 13.41 2.79
CA ALA A 64 -7.91 14.00 4.09
C ALA A 64 -9.41 14.35 4.24
N GLN A 65 -10.18 14.32 3.16
CA GLN A 65 -11.64 14.56 3.17
C GLN A 65 -12.45 13.25 3.19
N CYS A 66 -11.77 12.10 3.19
CA CYS A 66 -12.43 10.79 3.11
C CYS A 66 -12.73 10.17 4.48
N ASP A 67 -12.80 10.97 5.57
CA ASP A 67 -13.09 10.42 6.90
C ASP A 67 -14.36 9.57 6.90
N LYS A 68 -14.29 8.39 7.54
CA LYS A 68 -15.38 7.38 7.60
C LYS A 68 -15.84 6.82 6.25
N GLN A 69 -15.13 7.14 5.16
CA GLN A 69 -15.43 6.57 3.85
C GLN A 69 -14.60 5.31 3.60
N SER A 70 -15.08 4.49 2.65
CA SER A 70 -14.35 3.32 2.19
C SER A 70 -13.50 3.68 0.99
N VAL A 71 -12.23 3.27 1.02
CA VAL A 71 -11.26 3.46 -0.07
C VAL A 71 -10.67 2.11 -0.47
N LYS A 72 -9.99 2.09 -1.62
CA LYS A 72 -9.24 0.91 -2.06
C LYS A 72 -7.75 1.25 -2.16
N LEU A 73 -6.92 0.50 -1.44
CA LEU A 73 -5.48 0.54 -1.52
C LEU A 73 -5.02 -0.52 -2.51
N LEU A 74 -4.24 -0.15 -3.51
CA LEU A 74 -3.60 -1.05 -4.47
C LEU A 74 -2.09 -1.03 -4.24
N PHE A 75 -1.54 -2.20 -3.96
CA PHE A 75 -0.10 -2.45 -3.85
C PHE A 75 0.36 -3.25 -5.07
N SER A 76 1.42 -2.80 -5.70
CA SER A 76 2.00 -3.45 -6.87
C SER A 76 3.39 -3.95 -6.52
N GLY A 77 3.59 -5.26 -6.66
CA GLY A 77 4.90 -5.89 -6.55
C GLY A 77 5.70 -5.79 -7.84
N ASP A 78 6.81 -6.52 -7.87
CA ASP A 78 7.64 -6.65 -9.06
C ASP A 78 6.85 -7.19 -10.25
N ASN A 79 7.23 -6.76 -11.43
CA ASN A 79 6.60 -7.19 -12.66
C ASN A 79 7.60 -7.26 -13.81
N CYS A 80 7.33 -8.13 -14.78
CA CYS A 80 8.16 -8.25 -15.97
C CYS A 80 7.40 -8.78 -17.18
N TYR A 81 7.89 -8.45 -18.37
CA TYR A 81 7.45 -9.03 -19.61
C TYR A 81 8.06 -10.43 -19.79
N LEU A 82 7.23 -11.41 -20.15
CA LEU A 82 7.65 -12.77 -20.47
C LEU A 82 7.62 -12.98 -21.99
N SER A 83 8.80 -13.06 -22.60
CA SER A 83 8.95 -13.32 -24.03
C SER A 83 8.65 -14.78 -24.37
N PRO A 84 7.99 -15.07 -25.50
CA PRO A 84 7.82 -16.44 -26.03
C PRO A 84 9.13 -17.19 -26.25
N SER A 85 10.23 -16.48 -26.48
CA SER A 85 11.57 -17.08 -26.69
C SER A 85 12.03 -17.95 -25.49
N TYR A 86 11.61 -17.63 -24.26
CA TYR A 86 11.91 -18.44 -23.07
C TYR A 86 11.19 -19.78 -23.05
N SER A 87 10.15 -19.97 -23.87
CA SER A 87 9.38 -21.23 -23.99
C SER A 87 9.54 -21.90 -25.35
N ASN A 88 10.62 -21.62 -26.08
CA ASN A 88 10.83 -22.10 -27.46
C ASN A 88 9.62 -21.80 -28.36
N ASN A 89 9.03 -20.62 -28.24
CA ASN A 89 7.86 -20.14 -28.96
C ASN A 89 6.57 -20.98 -28.77
N LYS A 90 6.48 -21.76 -27.68
CA LYS A 90 5.28 -22.56 -27.35
C LYS A 90 4.18 -21.78 -26.65
N THR A 91 4.46 -20.53 -26.24
CA THR A 91 3.50 -19.67 -25.54
C THR A 91 3.36 -18.32 -26.24
N LEU A 92 2.24 -17.65 -26.02
CA LEU A 92 2.11 -16.24 -26.39
C LEU A 92 2.87 -15.35 -25.39
N PRO A 93 3.26 -14.13 -25.83
CA PRO A 93 3.83 -13.14 -24.91
C PRO A 93 2.89 -12.87 -23.74
N SER A 94 3.47 -12.63 -22.57
CA SER A 94 2.71 -12.40 -21.34
C SER A 94 3.39 -11.37 -20.45
N TRP A 95 2.70 -10.96 -19.40
CA TRP A 95 3.23 -10.14 -18.32
C TRP A 95 3.09 -10.89 -17.01
N LEU A 96 4.18 -10.99 -16.25
CA LEU A 96 4.19 -11.50 -14.88
C LEU A 96 4.06 -10.33 -13.92
N TYR A 97 3.22 -10.45 -12.91
CA TYR A 97 3.05 -9.43 -11.89
C TYR A 97 2.39 -10.01 -10.65
N SER A 98 2.55 -9.31 -9.55
CA SER A 98 1.79 -9.53 -8.32
C SER A 98 1.17 -8.22 -7.86
N SER A 99 -0.04 -8.30 -7.34
CA SER A 99 -0.70 -7.14 -6.73
C SER A 99 -1.61 -7.56 -5.59
N VAL A 100 -1.76 -6.66 -4.63
CA VAL A 100 -2.70 -6.80 -3.51
C VAL A 100 -3.63 -5.60 -3.51
N GLN A 101 -4.93 -5.88 -3.40
CA GLN A 101 -5.95 -4.87 -3.22
C GLN A 101 -6.55 -5.02 -1.83
N VAL A 102 -6.65 -3.91 -1.11
CA VAL A 102 -7.26 -3.85 0.21
C VAL A 102 -8.38 -2.83 0.19
N THR A 103 -9.61 -3.26 0.49
CA THR A 103 -10.68 -2.32 0.80
C THR A 103 -10.59 -1.97 2.27
N ALA A 104 -10.60 -0.69 2.61
CA ALA A 104 -10.45 -0.23 3.98
C ALA A 104 -11.29 1.01 4.28
N ASN A 105 -11.71 1.14 5.53
CA ASN A 105 -12.36 2.35 6.02
C ASN A 105 -11.31 3.33 6.52
N VAL A 106 -11.48 4.60 6.13
CA VAL A 106 -10.62 5.71 6.53
C VAL A 106 -11.04 6.24 7.89
N ASN A 107 -10.08 6.50 8.74
CA ASN A 107 -10.26 7.21 10.01
C ASN A 107 -9.19 8.30 10.13
N ILE A 108 -9.62 9.56 10.18
CA ILE A 108 -8.72 10.70 10.37
C ILE A 108 -8.38 10.82 11.86
N ILE A 109 -7.10 10.94 12.16
CA ILE A 109 -6.58 11.01 13.52
C ILE A 109 -6.49 12.47 13.96
N GLU A 110 -7.22 12.82 15.01
CA GLU A 110 -7.25 14.20 15.55
C GLU A 110 -6.34 14.37 16.78
N SER A 111 -6.15 13.32 17.57
CA SER A 111 -5.33 13.35 18.79
C SER A 111 -3.86 13.63 18.48
N ASP A 112 -3.30 14.69 19.06
CA ASP A 112 -1.88 15.06 18.88
C ASP A 112 -0.92 13.97 19.39
N ASN A 113 -1.31 13.23 20.43
CA ASN A 113 -0.51 12.11 20.92
C ASN A 113 -0.46 10.94 19.92
N GLU A 114 -1.59 10.65 19.27
CA GLU A 114 -1.65 9.61 18.25
C GLU A 114 -0.91 10.02 16.97
N LYS A 115 -1.02 11.30 16.57
CA LYS A 115 -0.24 11.85 15.45
C LYS A 115 1.27 11.69 15.68
N ASP A 116 1.76 12.03 16.88
CA ASP A 116 3.19 11.87 17.21
C ASP A 116 3.58 10.38 17.25
N LYS A 117 2.70 9.50 17.75
CA LYS A 117 2.93 8.04 17.73
C LYS A 117 3.04 7.51 16.30
N ILE A 118 2.10 7.85 15.43
CA ILE A 118 2.09 7.44 14.00
C ILE A 118 3.36 7.93 13.31
N MET A 119 3.73 9.19 13.49
CA MET A 119 4.93 9.74 12.86
C MET A 119 6.19 9.00 13.33
N ARG A 120 6.30 8.67 14.63
CA ARG A 120 7.42 7.88 15.16
C ARG A 120 7.48 6.48 14.56
N GLN A 121 6.34 5.81 14.42
CA GLN A 121 6.27 4.48 13.84
C GLN A 121 6.69 4.49 12.37
N LEU A 122 6.13 5.41 11.57
CA LEU A 122 6.49 5.58 10.15
C LEU A 122 7.98 5.89 9.99
N THR A 123 8.49 6.86 10.75
CA THR A 123 9.91 7.25 10.70
C THR A 123 10.81 6.08 11.10
N SER A 124 10.52 5.44 12.24
CA SER A 124 11.33 4.32 12.70
C SER A 124 11.36 3.15 11.72
N HIS A 125 10.25 2.91 11.02
CA HIS A 125 10.16 1.84 10.04
C HIS A 125 10.94 2.17 8.75
N PHE A 126 10.71 3.35 8.17
CA PHE A 126 11.31 3.71 6.89
C PHE A 126 12.79 4.15 6.99
N GLU A 127 13.25 4.49 8.19
CA GLU A 127 14.66 4.77 8.45
C GLU A 127 15.50 3.50 8.72
N GLN A 128 14.85 2.33 8.82
CA GLN A 128 15.59 1.06 8.97
C GLN A 128 16.53 0.84 7.78
N GLY A 129 17.78 0.59 8.07
CA GLY A 129 18.81 0.38 7.05
C GLY A 129 19.67 1.62 6.72
N PHE A 130 19.30 2.81 7.18
CA PHE A 130 20.15 4.00 7.06
C PHE A 130 21.11 4.12 8.25
N THR A 131 22.35 4.59 7.99
CA THR A 131 23.37 4.79 9.02
C THR A 131 24.02 6.17 8.83
N PRO A 132 23.91 7.09 9.81
CA PRO A 132 23.12 6.97 11.04
C PRO A 132 21.62 6.99 10.77
N MET A 133 20.85 6.24 11.58
CA MET A 133 19.39 6.25 11.52
C MET A 133 18.86 7.59 12.07
N TRP A 134 18.15 8.35 11.23
CA TRP A 134 17.49 9.58 11.65
C TRP A 134 16.29 9.30 12.55
N LYS A 135 16.03 10.17 13.52
CA LYS A 135 14.90 10.04 14.44
C LYS A 135 14.05 11.29 14.41
N ILE A 136 12.75 11.15 14.47
CA ILE A 136 11.83 12.29 14.53
C ILE A 136 12.09 13.20 15.76
N THR A 137 12.73 12.66 16.80
CA THR A 137 13.17 13.43 17.97
C THR A 137 14.30 14.40 17.69
N ASP A 138 15.02 14.26 16.57
CA ASP A 138 16.09 15.18 16.17
C ASP A 138 15.51 16.53 15.75
N VAL A 139 14.19 16.58 15.46
CA VAL A 139 13.45 17.83 15.26
C VAL A 139 12.90 18.34 16.59
N PRO A 140 13.14 19.61 16.98
CA PRO A 140 12.59 20.20 18.19
C PRO A 140 11.06 20.05 18.27
N LYS A 141 10.54 19.79 19.49
CA LYS A 141 9.10 19.49 19.70
C LYS A 141 8.17 20.57 19.14
N SER A 142 8.50 21.85 19.36
CA SER A 142 7.72 22.98 18.84
C SER A 142 7.62 22.96 17.31
N ASN A 143 8.74 22.66 16.64
CA ASN A 143 8.78 22.59 15.18
C ASN A 143 7.96 21.39 14.65
N ARG A 144 8.07 20.22 15.30
CA ARG A 144 7.24 19.06 14.95
C ARG A 144 5.76 19.36 15.02
N GLN A 145 5.31 19.99 16.13
CA GLN A 145 3.91 20.36 16.30
C GLN A 145 3.42 21.31 15.20
N ALA A 146 4.21 22.32 14.85
CA ALA A 146 3.89 23.23 13.75
C ALA A 146 3.81 22.49 12.40
N MET A 147 4.71 21.55 12.13
CA MET A 147 4.70 20.73 10.92
C MET A 147 3.48 19.80 10.88
N TYR A 148 3.09 19.20 12.00
CA TYR A 148 1.92 18.30 12.07
C TYR A 148 0.61 19.02 11.76
N GLN A 149 0.51 20.33 11.99
CA GLN A 149 -0.66 21.12 11.61
C GLN A 149 -0.87 21.22 10.10
N GLN A 150 0.17 20.95 9.30
CA GLN A 150 0.11 20.91 7.83
C GLN A 150 -0.19 19.51 7.28
N LEU A 151 -0.36 18.52 8.15
CA LEU A 151 -0.57 17.11 7.79
C LEU A 151 -1.92 16.61 8.30
N SER A 152 -2.48 15.68 7.57
CA SER A 152 -3.57 14.80 8.03
C SER A 152 -2.99 13.41 8.28
N PHE A 153 -3.22 12.87 9.46
CA PHE A 153 -2.83 11.52 9.85
C PHE A 153 -4.01 10.59 9.69
N ILE A 154 -3.75 9.42 9.13
CA ILE A 154 -4.79 8.53 8.66
C ILE A 154 -4.51 7.12 9.15
N GLU A 155 -5.55 6.48 9.65
CA GLU A 155 -5.59 5.05 9.88
C GLU A 155 -6.61 4.43 8.89
N PHE A 156 -6.21 3.34 8.23
CA PHE A 156 -7.09 2.57 7.37
C PHE A 156 -7.36 1.23 8.04
N THR A 157 -8.64 0.92 8.28
CA THR A 157 -9.04 -0.37 8.82
C THR A 157 -9.46 -1.30 7.68
N PRO A 158 -8.68 -2.36 7.36
CA PRO A 158 -9.01 -3.30 6.30
C PRO A 158 -10.34 -4.00 6.54
N THR A 159 -11.16 -4.08 5.49
CA THR A 159 -12.42 -4.85 5.48
C THR A 159 -12.36 -6.04 4.54
N HIS A 160 -11.51 -5.96 3.51
CA HIS A 160 -11.35 -7.04 2.55
C HIS A 160 -9.96 -7.00 1.90
N TRP A 161 -9.34 -8.18 1.74
CA TRP A 161 -8.07 -8.38 1.05
C TRP A 161 -8.28 -9.24 -0.20
N SER A 162 -7.59 -8.92 -1.29
CA SER A 162 -7.61 -9.66 -2.54
C SER A 162 -6.25 -9.63 -3.21
N GLY A 163 -5.67 -10.81 -3.47
CA GLY A 163 -4.40 -10.94 -4.19
C GLY A 163 -4.59 -11.41 -5.63
N ASN A 164 -3.79 -10.85 -6.53
CA ASN A 164 -3.67 -11.30 -7.91
C ASN A 164 -2.19 -11.52 -8.24
N PHE A 165 -1.76 -12.78 -8.18
CA PHE A 165 -0.38 -13.20 -8.42
C PHE A 165 -0.31 -13.98 -9.73
N LYS A 166 -0.10 -13.27 -10.83
CA LYS A 166 0.04 -13.85 -12.15
C LYS A 166 1.50 -14.20 -12.42
N LEU A 167 1.93 -15.37 -11.96
CA LEU A 167 3.33 -15.84 -11.97
C LEU A 167 3.51 -17.11 -12.81
N SER A 168 2.71 -17.31 -13.86
CA SER A 168 2.72 -18.51 -14.73
C SER A 168 2.39 -19.82 -14.03
N GLN A 169 1.77 -19.80 -12.85
CA GLN A 169 1.44 -21.02 -12.10
C GLN A 169 0.48 -21.98 -12.82
N ASN A 170 -0.19 -21.52 -13.90
CA ASN A 170 -1.01 -22.32 -14.80
C ASN A 170 -0.21 -22.98 -15.93
N LYS A 171 1.11 -22.82 -15.97
CA LYS A 171 2.00 -23.42 -16.97
C LYS A 171 2.69 -24.65 -16.41
N SER A 172 3.14 -25.55 -17.31
CA SER A 172 3.94 -26.71 -16.89
C SER A 172 5.29 -26.27 -16.30
N PRO A 173 5.93 -27.14 -15.48
CA PRO A 173 7.24 -26.83 -14.88
C PRO A 173 8.30 -26.44 -15.92
N GLU A 174 8.29 -27.08 -17.11
CA GLU A 174 9.27 -26.84 -18.18
C GLU A 174 9.10 -25.45 -18.82
N VAL A 175 7.95 -24.80 -18.65
CA VAL A 175 7.68 -23.45 -19.13
C VAL A 175 7.94 -22.40 -18.03
N ARG A 176 7.97 -22.84 -16.77
CA ARG A 176 8.23 -21.96 -15.62
C ARG A 176 9.71 -21.87 -15.24
N ALA A 177 10.51 -22.85 -15.65
CA ALA A 177 11.96 -22.86 -15.48
C ALA A 177 12.60 -21.97 -16.55
#